data_afc53df2d79a22e772b78edfda6a6192
#
_entry.id   afc53df2d79a22e772b78edfda6a6192
#
_cell.length_a   1.000
_cell.length_b   1.000
_cell.length_c   1.000
_cell.angle_alpha   90.00
_cell.angle_beta   90.00
_cell.angle_gamma   90.00
#
_symmetry.space_group_name_H-M   'P 1'
#
loop_
_entity.id
_entity.type
_entity.pdbx_description
1 polymer ?
#
loop_
_entity_poly.entity_id
_entity_poly.type
_entity_poly.pdbx_seq_one_letter_code
_entity_poly.pdbx_strand_id
1 'polypeptide(L)'
;MIFGYQEQELKALGAEYTAAEIYQQPEMWNRTYQVIQSRQGEIEAFLQRHLTPATRVILTGAGTSAYTGDIARSHLAGILPCRVESIPTTDIVASPELVLEPDTPTILVSFARSGNSPESVGAFDIMQQYTKHIVHLVITCAAEGKLSYAAAENKENFVLLLPEETNDRGFAMTSSFSCMLLAALLFFDIKHINKSKKYISSIATQGSEILENGWQWVQQLAELHPDRIVYLGAGCFSELGKELSLKNMELTNGKIVSVKESVLGFRHGPKTIVNDNTLIMLMGSSRPYTNLYVRDIAKELFSDPGAHKLAVIDCVEDAQLDTNSHYRTTVQGGELPEAYIALVYALYGQMLGLFNSIAIGNTPDNPNPAGIVSRVVKGVTIHKP
;
A
#
# COMPACT_ATOMS: atom_id res chain seq x y z
N MET A 1 1.25 18.14 18.60
CA MET A 1 2.30 18.42 17.60
C MET A 1 2.49 17.17 16.76
N ILE A 2 2.47 17.27 15.44
CA ILE A 2 2.68 16.15 14.52
C ILE A 2 3.88 16.51 13.65
N PHE A 3 4.91 15.68 13.59
CA PHE A 3 6.14 15.89 12.79
C PHE A 3 6.80 17.26 13.03
N GLY A 4 6.81 17.73 14.27
CA GLY A 4 7.37 19.03 14.63
C GLY A 4 6.45 20.24 14.41
N TYR A 5 5.34 20.09 13.69
CA TYR A 5 4.40 21.17 13.38
C TYR A 5 3.28 21.25 14.40
N GLN A 6 2.84 22.48 14.72
CA GLN A 6 1.60 22.74 15.46
C GLN A 6 0.39 22.54 14.52
N GLU A 7 -0.79 22.31 15.07
CA GLU A 7 -2.02 22.13 14.30
C GLU A 7 -2.31 23.32 13.37
N GLN A 8 -2.09 24.55 13.87
CA GLN A 8 -2.30 25.77 13.07
C GLN A 8 -1.32 25.89 11.90
N GLU A 9 -0.09 25.41 12.07
CA GLU A 9 0.92 25.39 11.02
C GLU A 9 0.53 24.37 9.94
N LEU A 10 0.10 23.17 10.32
CA LEU A 10 -0.39 22.17 9.36
C LEU A 10 -1.60 22.67 8.57
N LYS A 11 -2.53 23.38 9.23
CA LYS A 11 -3.67 24.02 8.55
C LYS A 11 -3.21 25.07 7.53
N ALA A 12 -2.27 25.90 7.90
CA ALA A 12 -1.73 26.94 7.02
C ALA A 12 -0.98 26.33 5.82
N LEU A 13 -0.36 25.15 5.98
CA LEU A 13 0.33 24.40 4.93
C LEU A 13 -0.61 23.55 4.09
N GLY A 14 -1.92 23.45 4.45
CA GLY A 14 -2.86 22.55 3.80
C GLY A 14 -2.46 21.07 3.93
N ALA A 15 -1.97 20.69 5.11
CA ALA A 15 -1.40 19.37 5.42
C ALA A 15 -2.07 18.72 6.66
N GLU A 16 -3.14 19.32 7.18
CA GLU A 16 -3.79 18.92 8.43
C GLU A 16 -4.27 17.46 8.39
N TYR A 17 -5.01 17.10 7.34
CA TYR A 17 -5.56 15.77 7.22
C TYR A 17 -4.50 14.74 6.88
N THR A 18 -3.70 14.98 5.87
CA THR A 18 -2.65 14.05 5.44
C THR A 18 -1.68 13.74 6.56
N ALA A 19 -1.23 14.74 7.33
CA ALA A 19 -0.32 14.52 8.46
C ALA A 19 -0.98 13.71 9.58
N ALA A 20 -2.22 14.03 9.95
CA ALA A 20 -2.97 13.30 10.98
C ALA A 20 -3.25 11.86 10.59
N GLU A 21 -3.61 11.62 9.33
CA GLU A 21 -3.91 10.31 8.77
C GLU A 21 -2.68 9.41 8.65
N ILE A 22 -1.50 9.97 8.37
CA ILE A 22 -0.24 9.24 8.48
C ILE A 22 0.05 8.89 9.95
N TYR A 23 -0.13 9.85 10.85
CA TYR A 23 0.24 9.72 12.26
C TYR A 23 -0.64 8.72 13.02
N GLN A 24 -1.91 8.58 12.67
CA GLN A 24 -2.84 7.70 13.38
C GLN A 24 -2.68 6.21 13.06
N GLN A 25 -1.93 5.83 12.02
CA GLN A 25 -1.92 4.47 11.47
C GLN A 25 -1.63 3.37 12.49
N PRO A 26 -0.68 3.49 13.43
CA PRO A 26 -0.43 2.44 14.42
C PRO A 26 -1.65 2.12 15.31
N GLU A 27 -2.43 3.14 15.67
CA GLU A 27 -3.69 2.95 16.38
C GLU A 27 -4.73 2.28 15.47
N MET A 28 -4.85 2.71 14.22
CA MET A 28 -5.79 2.14 13.26
C MET A 28 -5.46 0.67 12.95
N TRP A 29 -4.20 0.27 12.97
CA TRP A 29 -3.81 -1.15 12.83
C TRP A 29 -4.32 -1.99 14.00
N ASN A 30 -4.18 -1.50 15.24
CA ASN A 30 -4.74 -2.17 16.41
C ASN A 30 -6.27 -2.28 16.33
N ARG A 31 -6.96 -1.23 15.92
CA ARG A 31 -8.42 -1.23 15.78
C ARG A 31 -8.88 -2.14 14.62
N THR A 32 -8.16 -2.17 13.50
CA THR A 32 -8.42 -3.10 12.40
C THR A 32 -8.29 -4.55 12.87
N TYR A 33 -7.27 -4.88 13.66
CA TYR A 33 -7.15 -6.19 14.29
C TYR A 33 -8.37 -6.52 15.16
N GLN A 34 -8.83 -5.59 15.99
CA GLN A 34 -10.01 -5.78 16.83
C GLN A 34 -11.28 -6.05 16.02
N VAL A 35 -11.48 -5.33 14.92
CA VAL A 35 -12.59 -5.57 13.99
C VAL A 35 -12.53 -7.01 13.44
N ILE A 36 -11.39 -7.45 12.94
CA ILE A 36 -11.21 -8.81 12.43
C ILE A 36 -11.45 -9.85 13.52
N GLN A 37 -10.86 -9.64 14.70
CA GLN A 37 -10.98 -10.56 15.83
C GLN A 37 -12.44 -10.69 16.30
N SER A 38 -13.18 -9.60 16.36
CA SER A 38 -14.60 -9.62 16.78
C SER A 38 -15.51 -10.37 15.80
N ARG A 39 -15.10 -10.50 14.55
CA ARG A 39 -15.83 -11.20 13.48
C ARG A 39 -15.20 -12.56 13.11
N GLN A 40 -14.30 -13.09 13.93
CA GLN A 40 -13.55 -14.31 13.63
C GLN A 40 -14.45 -15.45 13.16
N GLY A 41 -15.53 -15.76 13.89
CA GLY A 41 -16.42 -16.88 13.54
C GLY A 41 -17.13 -16.69 12.20
N GLU A 42 -17.51 -15.45 11.84
CA GLU A 42 -18.12 -15.16 10.55
C GLU A 42 -17.11 -15.34 9.40
N ILE A 43 -15.87 -14.87 9.61
CA ILE A 43 -14.77 -14.97 8.64
C ILE A 43 -14.39 -16.45 8.43
N GLU A 44 -14.26 -17.22 9.52
CA GLU A 44 -13.98 -18.66 9.44
C GLU A 44 -15.07 -19.40 8.66
N ALA A 45 -16.35 -19.11 8.93
CA ALA A 45 -17.48 -19.70 8.22
C ALA A 45 -17.48 -19.33 6.72
N PHE A 46 -17.19 -18.08 6.38
CA PHE A 46 -17.06 -17.64 4.98
C PHE A 46 -15.93 -18.38 4.25
N LEU A 47 -14.74 -18.42 4.84
CA LEU A 47 -13.58 -19.09 4.24
C LEU A 47 -13.79 -20.60 4.14
N GLN A 48 -14.37 -21.24 5.15
CA GLN A 48 -14.67 -22.67 5.11
C GLN A 48 -15.64 -23.03 3.97
N ARG A 49 -16.59 -22.15 3.65
CA ARG A 49 -17.58 -22.37 2.59
C ARG A 49 -17.01 -22.13 1.21
N HIS A 50 -16.17 -21.11 1.02
CA HIS A 50 -15.82 -20.59 -0.30
C HIS A 50 -14.36 -20.80 -0.70
N LEU A 51 -13.45 -21.04 0.26
CA LEU A 51 -12.01 -21.19 -0.03
C LEU A 51 -11.62 -22.67 -0.12
N THR A 52 -11.36 -23.13 -1.33
CA THR A 52 -10.93 -24.50 -1.65
C THR A 52 -9.70 -24.47 -2.55
N PRO A 53 -8.98 -25.59 -2.76
CA PRO A 53 -7.87 -25.62 -3.73
C PRO A 53 -8.27 -25.26 -5.17
N ALA A 54 -9.54 -25.40 -5.54
CA ALA A 54 -10.07 -25.04 -6.85
C ALA A 54 -10.49 -23.57 -6.95
N THR A 55 -10.52 -22.85 -5.83
CA THR A 55 -10.93 -21.44 -5.80
C THR A 55 -9.85 -20.54 -6.41
N ARG A 56 -10.29 -19.50 -7.11
CA ARG A 56 -9.46 -18.39 -7.55
C ARG A 56 -9.74 -17.18 -6.64
N VAL A 57 -8.72 -16.63 -6.02
CA VAL A 57 -8.82 -15.39 -5.24
C VAL A 57 -8.25 -14.26 -6.07
N ILE A 58 -9.08 -13.27 -6.42
CA ILE A 58 -8.67 -12.08 -7.15
C ILE A 58 -8.72 -10.90 -6.19
N LEU A 59 -7.56 -10.30 -5.95
CA LEU A 59 -7.40 -9.05 -5.20
C LEU A 59 -7.53 -7.89 -6.18
N THR A 60 -8.48 -6.97 -5.99
CA THR A 60 -8.77 -5.93 -6.97
C THR A 60 -9.03 -4.57 -6.33
N GLY A 61 -8.75 -3.52 -7.10
CA GLY A 61 -8.95 -2.12 -6.74
C GLY A 61 -8.41 -1.22 -7.86
N ALA A 62 -8.40 0.09 -7.65
CA ALA A 62 -7.80 1.06 -8.58
C ALA A 62 -6.78 1.92 -7.84
N GLY A 63 -5.66 2.27 -8.48
CA GLY A 63 -4.56 3.04 -7.88
C GLY A 63 -4.03 2.36 -6.61
N THR A 64 -3.95 3.09 -5.51
CA THR A 64 -3.55 2.57 -4.18
C THR A 64 -4.27 1.28 -3.79
N SER A 65 -5.57 1.18 -4.09
CA SER A 65 -6.35 -0.03 -3.79
C SER A 65 -5.89 -1.24 -4.61
N ALA A 66 -5.42 -1.06 -5.85
CA ALA A 66 -4.81 -2.13 -6.63
C ALA A 66 -3.45 -2.54 -6.03
N TYR A 67 -2.63 -1.55 -5.65
CA TYR A 67 -1.31 -1.81 -5.05
C TYR A 67 -1.41 -2.51 -3.68
N THR A 68 -2.50 -2.27 -2.94
CA THR A 68 -2.85 -3.08 -1.75
C THR A 68 -2.92 -4.57 -2.10
N GLY A 69 -3.60 -4.90 -3.19
CA GLY A 69 -3.69 -6.27 -3.71
C GLY A 69 -2.34 -6.84 -4.14
N ASP A 70 -1.52 -6.05 -4.85
CA ASP A 70 -0.19 -6.47 -5.32
C ASP A 70 0.70 -6.88 -4.14
N ILE A 71 0.72 -6.07 -3.07
CA ILE A 71 1.52 -6.33 -1.86
C ILE A 71 0.98 -7.56 -1.12
N ALA A 72 -0.34 -7.62 -0.89
CA ALA A 72 -0.98 -8.73 -0.18
C ALA A 72 -0.79 -10.06 -0.90
N ARG A 73 -0.87 -10.06 -2.25
CA ARG A 73 -0.67 -11.25 -3.09
C ARG A 73 0.65 -11.96 -2.78
N SER A 74 1.73 -11.21 -2.59
CA SER A 74 3.05 -11.77 -2.33
C SER A 74 3.10 -12.67 -1.09
N HIS A 75 2.28 -12.36 -0.08
CA HIS A 75 2.16 -13.14 1.15
C HIS A 75 1.08 -14.22 1.02
N LEU A 76 -0.10 -13.84 0.55
CA LEU A 76 -1.27 -14.72 0.50
C LEU A 76 -1.07 -15.92 -0.42
N ALA A 77 -0.36 -15.76 -1.54
CA ALA A 77 -0.01 -16.86 -2.44
C ALA A 77 0.89 -17.92 -1.77
N GLY A 78 1.59 -17.58 -0.69
CA GLY A 78 2.42 -18.52 0.08
C GLY A 78 1.66 -19.28 1.18
N ILE A 79 0.47 -18.80 1.57
CA ILE A 79 -0.29 -19.39 2.68
C ILE A 79 -1.63 -20.01 2.27
N LEU A 80 -2.19 -19.58 1.14
CA LEU A 80 -3.47 -20.11 0.65
C LEU A 80 -3.26 -21.34 -0.24
N PRO A 81 -4.19 -22.32 -0.19
CA PRO A 81 -4.09 -23.56 -0.97
C PRO A 81 -4.50 -23.40 -2.44
N CYS A 82 -4.75 -22.19 -2.90
CA CYS A 82 -5.38 -21.88 -4.18
C CYS A 82 -4.62 -20.77 -4.94
N ARG A 83 -5.06 -20.49 -6.17
CA ARG A 83 -4.51 -19.42 -6.99
C ARG A 83 -4.91 -18.06 -6.45
N VAL A 84 -3.91 -17.20 -6.20
CA VAL A 84 -4.10 -15.81 -5.75
C VAL A 84 -3.53 -14.87 -6.81
N GLU A 85 -4.35 -13.95 -7.29
CA GLU A 85 -4.00 -12.97 -8.30
C GLU A 85 -4.31 -11.57 -7.81
N SER A 86 -3.56 -10.59 -8.31
CA SER A 86 -3.89 -9.18 -8.15
C SER A 86 -4.15 -8.61 -9.54
N ILE A 87 -5.38 -8.15 -9.77
CA ILE A 87 -5.84 -7.63 -11.06
C ILE A 87 -6.57 -6.33 -10.80
N PRO A 88 -6.07 -5.19 -11.31
CA PRO A 88 -6.73 -3.90 -11.12
C PRO A 88 -8.15 -3.90 -11.66
N THR A 89 -9.06 -3.17 -11.01
CA THR A 89 -10.43 -2.99 -11.53
C THR A 89 -10.45 -2.37 -12.90
N THR A 90 -9.47 -1.51 -13.20
CA THR A 90 -9.27 -0.90 -14.52
C THR A 90 -9.04 -1.93 -15.62
N ASP A 91 -8.29 -3.00 -15.33
CA ASP A 91 -7.99 -4.06 -16.29
C ASP A 91 -9.18 -5.01 -16.44
N ILE A 92 -9.90 -5.31 -15.35
CA ILE A 92 -11.15 -6.11 -15.41
C ILE A 92 -12.17 -5.40 -16.28
N VAL A 93 -12.30 -4.08 -16.16
CA VAL A 93 -13.27 -3.29 -16.95
C VAL A 93 -12.84 -3.12 -18.40
N ALA A 94 -11.54 -2.85 -18.62
CA ALA A 94 -11.04 -2.53 -19.96
C ALA A 94 -10.86 -3.78 -20.85
N SER A 95 -10.57 -4.94 -20.25
CA SER A 95 -10.27 -6.18 -20.98
C SER A 95 -10.78 -7.40 -20.22
N PRO A 96 -12.10 -7.51 -20.00
CA PRO A 96 -12.70 -8.57 -19.20
C PRO A 96 -12.42 -9.97 -19.76
N GLU A 97 -12.30 -10.11 -21.08
CA GLU A 97 -12.00 -11.39 -21.76
C GLU A 97 -10.64 -11.99 -21.35
N LEU A 98 -9.72 -11.19 -20.85
CA LEU A 98 -8.42 -11.67 -20.35
C LEU A 98 -8.48 -12.15 -18.90
N VAL A 99 -9.57 -11.84 -18.19
CA VAL A 99 -9.71 -12.08 -16.74
C VAL A 99 -10.78 -13.11 -16.44
N LEU A 100 -11.86 -13.12 -17.23
CA LEU A 100 -13.03 -13.96 -16.98
C LEU A 100 -12.71 -15.47 -17.15
N GLU A 101 -13.05 -16.21 -16.11
CA GLU A 101 -13.07 -17.68 -16.09
C GLU A 101 -14.45 -18.13 -15.58
N PRO A 102 -15.45 -18.25 -16.49
CA PRO A 102 -16.86 -18.37 -16.10
C PRO A 102 -17.18 -19.55 -15.14
N ASP A 103 -16.44 -20.63 -15.27
CA ASP A 103 -16.71 -21.88 -14.51
C ASP A 103 -15.81 -22.05 -13.27
N THR A 104 -14.81 -21.18 -13.08
CA THR A 104 -13.87 -21.25 -11.94
C THR A 104 -14.47 -20.59 -10.71
N PRO A 105 -14.63 -21.30 -9.57
CA PRO A 105 -15.07 -20.69 -8.32
C PRO A 105 -14.15 -19.53 -7.94
N THR A 106 -14.72 -18.35 -7.74
CA THR A 106 -13.94 -17.11 -7.56
C THR A 106 -14.37 -16.36 -6.30
N ILE A 107 -13.40 -15.94 -5.49
CA ILE A 107 -13.57 -14.90 -4.47
C ILE A 107 -12.97 -13.61 -5.02
N LEU A 108 -13.82 -12.63 -5.30
CA LEU A 108 -13.38 -11.29 -5.70
C LEU A 108 -13.23 -10.41 -4.44
N VAL A 109 -11.99 -10.04 -4.13
CA VAL A 109 -11.66 -9.18 -2.98
C VAL A 109 -11.50 -7.75 -3.46
N SER A 110 -12.50 -6.93 -3.20
CA SER A 110 -12.51 -5.51 -3.62
C SER A 110 -12.01 -4.61 -2.50
N PHE A 111 -10.89 -3.91 -2.74
CA PHE A 111 -10.37 -2.87 -1.86
C PHE A 111 -10.93 -1.52 -2.28
N ALA A 112 -11.52 -0.78 -1.34
CA ALA A 112 -12.12 0.51 -1.67
C ALA A 112 -12.15 1.47 -0.48
N ARG A 113 -11.54 2.67 -0.60
CA ARG A 113 -11.72 3.72 0.39
C ARG A 113 -13.16 4.21 0.43
N SER A 114 -13.69 4.66 -0.70
CA SER A 114 -15.05 5.20 -0.81
C SER A 114 -16.09 4.20 -1.32
N GLY A 115 -15.68 3.17 -2.04
CA GLY A 115 -16.58 2.22 -2.69
C GLY A 115 -17.44 2.78 -3.83
N ASN A 116 -17.09 3.97 -4.36
CA ASN A 116 -17.90 4.71 -5.33
C ASN A 116 -17.22 4.91 -6.70
N SER A 117 -15.98 4.48 -6.88
CA SER A 117 -15.28 4.59 -8.16
C SER A 117 -16.02 3.79 -9.24
N PRO A 118 -16.29 4.39 -10.43
CA PRO A 118 -17.02 3.70 -11.49
C PRO A 118 -16.39 2.36 -11.88
N GLU A 119 -15.06 2.30 -11.96
CA GLU A 119 -14.31 1.10 -12.31
C GLU A 119 -14.48 -0.01 -11.26
N SER A 120 -14.56 0.36 -9.97
CA SER A 120 -14.74 -0.63 -8.90
C SER A 120 -16.14 -1.25 -8.95
N VAL A 121 -17.16 -0.43 -9.19
CA VAL A 121 -18.54 -0.91 -9.37
C VAL A 121 -18.65 -1.71 -10.67
N GLY A 122 -18.07 -1.21 -11.77
CA GLY A 122 -18.08 -1.90 -13.07
C GLY A 122 -17.39 -3.26 -13.02
N ALA A 123 -16.24 -3.38 -12.34
CA ALA A 123 -15.56 -4.65 -12.16
C ALA A 123 -16.40 -5.65 -11.34
N PHE A 124 -17.05 -5.17 -10.27
CA PHE A 124 -17.98 -5.98 -9.49
C PHE A 124 -19.12 -6.52 -10.37
N ASP A 125 -19.78 -5.65 -11.15
CA ASP A 125 -20.92 -6.01 -11.98
C ASP A 125 -20.51 -6.98 -13.11
N ILE A 126 -19.39 -6.74 -13.78
CA ILE A 126 -18.85 -7.61 -14.84
C ILE A 126 -18.55 -9.00 -14.27
N MET A 127 -17.82 -9.08 -13.16
CA MET A 127 -17.48 -10.36 -12.56
C MET A 127 -18.73 -11.09 -12.06
N GLN A 128 -19.68 -10.38 -11.45
CA GLN A 128 -20.97 -10.97 -11.02
C GLN A 128 -21.79 -11.52 -12.20
N GLN A 129 -21.79 -10.83 -13.32
CA GLN A 129 -22.57 -11.22 -14.50
C GLN A 129 -21.98 -12.41 -15.25
N TYR A 130 -20.64 -12.49 -15.35
CA TYR A 130 -19.96 -13.42 -16.25
C TYR A 130 -19.22 -14.56 -15.54
N THR A 131 -19.28 -14.65 -14.18
CA THR A 131 -18.69 -15.76 -13.41
C THR A 131 -19.80 -16.50 -12.66
N LYS A 132 -20.00 -17.80 -12.95
CA LYS A 132 -21.13 -18.59 -12.40
C LYS A 132 -21.04 -18.81 -10.88
N HIS A 133 -19.83 -18.98 -10.37
CA HIS A 133 -19.55 -19.33 -8.96
C HIS A 133 -18.69 -18.25 -8.32
N ILE A 134 -19.26 -17.04 -8.16
CA ILE A 134 -18.56 -15.90 -7.57
C ILE A 134 -19.16 -15.53 -6.22
N VAL A 135 -18.27 -15.16 -5.30
CA VAL A 135 -18.61 -14.43 -4.07
C VAL A 135 -17.69 -13.23 -3.93
N HIS A 136 -18.20 -12.20 -3.31
CA HIS A 136 -17.47 -10.94 -3.12
C HIS A 136 -17.09 -10.77 -1.65
N LEU A 137 -15.83 -10.41 -1.44
CA LEU A 137 -15.33 -9.85 -0.20
C LEU A 137 -15.01 -8.38 -0.45
N VAL A 138 -15.78 -7.49 0.15
CA VAL A 138 -15.54 -6.04 0.05
C VAL A 138 -14.87 -5.55 1.32
N ILE A 139 -13.60 -5.12 1.23
CA ILE A 139 -12.84 -4.50 2.31
C ILE A 139 -12.85 -2.99 2.08
N THR A 140 -13.57 -2.24 2.92
CA THR A 140 -13.84 -0.83 2.67
C THR A 140 -13.84 0.03 3.93
N CYS A 141 -13.55 1.32 3.76
CA CYS A 141 -13.65 2.33 4.81
C CYS A 141 -15.02 3.03 4.83
N ALA A 142 -15.90 2.75 3.83
CA ALA A 142 -17.17 3.46 3.67
C ALA A 142 -18.36 2.49 3.74
N ALA A 143 -19.16 2.60 4.80
CA ALA A 143 -20.39 1.82 4.95
C ALA A 143 -21.43 2.14 3.85
N GLU A 144 -21.53 3.42 3.46
CA GLU A 144 -22.49 3.93 2.47
C GLU A 144 -21.92 3.91 1.03
N GLY A 145 -20.87 3.15 0.77
CA GLY A 145 -20.32 2.97 -0.57
C GLY A 145 -21.20 2.07 -1.44
N LYS A 146 -21.28 2.35 -2.74
CA LYS A 146 -22.04 1.53 -3.70
C LYS A 146 -21.62 0.05 -3.67
N LEU A 147 -20.32 -0.23 -3.52
CA LEU A 147 -19.81 -1.60 -3.37
C LEU A 147 -20.35 -2.29 -2.12
N SER A 148 -20.45 -1.55 -0.99
CA SER A 148 -21.00 -2.10 0.26
C SER A 148 -22.47 -2.49 0.08
N TYR A 149 -23.26 -1.64 -0.55
CA TYR A 149 -24.68 -1.93 -0.84
C TYR A 149 -24.82 -3.11 -1.81
N ALA A 150 -24.09 -3.09 -2.93
CA ALA A 150 -24.17 -4.18 -3.91
C ALA A 150 -23.76 -5.54 -3.33
N ALA A 151 -22.72 -5.58 -2.50
CA ALA A 151 -22.31 -6.82 -1.86
C ALA A 151 -23.33 -7.28 -0.80
N ALA A 152 -23.98 -6.38 -0.07
CA ALA A 152 -24.95 -6.73 0.97
C ALA A 152 -26.26 -7.31 0.42
N GLU A 153 -26.56 -7.18 -0.88
CA GLU A 153 -27.73 -7.80 -1.53
C GLU A 153 -27.66 -9.34 -1.53
N ASN A 154 -26.46 -9.92 -1.48
CA ASN A 154 -26.26 -11.37 -1.44
C ASN A 154 -25.62 -11.81 -0.12
N LYS A 155 -26.29 -12.65 0.66
CA LYS A 155 -25.82 -13.15 1.97
C LYS A 155 -24.56 -14.02 1.89
N GLU A 156 -24.21 -14.52 0.71
CA GLU A 156 -22.98 -15.29 0.49
C GLU A 156 -21.75 -14.35 0.38
N ASN A 157 -21.96 -13.07 0.12
CA ASN A 157 -20.91 -12.08 0.10
C ASN A 157 -20.53 -11.63 1.52
N PHE A 158 -19.34 -11.05 1.64
CA PHE A 158 -18.83 -10.52 2.91
C PHE A 158 -18.44 -9.06 2.76
N VAL A 159 -19.00 -8.19 3.60
CA VAL A 159 -18.57 -6.80 3.72
C VAL A 159 -17.79 -6.63 5.02
N LEU A 160 -16.51 -6.28 4.89
CA LEU A 160 -15.63 -5.95 5.99
C LEU A 160 -15.46 -4.43 6.06
N LEU A 161 -16.14 -3.81 7.01
CA LEU A 161 -16.02 -2.39 7.26
C LEU A 161 -14.86 -2.14 8.22
N LEU A 162 -13.94 -1.28 7.81
CA LEU A 162 -12.81 -0.83 8.61
C LEU A 162 -13.19 0.29 9.58
N PRO A 163 -12.37 0.62 10.60
CA PRO A 163 -12.62 1.75 11.48
C PRO A 163 -12.89 3.04 10.69
N GLU A 164 -13.86 3.84 11.12
CA GLU A 164 -14.33 5.02 10.38
C GLU A 164 -13.21 6.01 10.08
N GLU A 165 -12.29 6.19 11.01
CA GLU A 165 -11.16 7.12 10.87
C GLU A 165 -10.15 6.69 9.79
N THR A 166 -10.22 5.44 9.30
CA THR A 166 -9.41 4.98 8.16
C THR A 166 -9.91 5.52 6.82
N ASN A 167 -11.07 6.17 6.77
CA ASN A 167 -11.58 6.80 5.57
C ASN A 167 -10.91 8.14 5.33
N ASP A 168 -9.66 8.12 4.91
CA ASP A 168 -8.80 9.29 4.72
C ASP A 168 -9.56 10.46 4.07
N ARG A 169 -9.54 11.62 4.72
CA ARG A 169 -10.14 12.89 4.25
C ARG A 169 -9.21 13.63 3.31
N GLY A 170 -7.91 13.49 3.53
CA GLY A 170 -6.87 13.99 2.65
C GLY A 170 -6.98 13.40 1.25
N PHE A 171 -6.25 14.00 0.31
CA PHE A 171 -6.25 13.54 -1.08
C PHE A 171 -5.69 12.12 -1.20
N ALA A 172 -4.50 11.91 -0.66
CA ALA A 172 -3.80 10.63 -0.71
C ALA A 172 -4.40 9.59 0.25
N MET A 173 -4.39 8.34 -0.16
CA MET A 173 -4.74 7.22 0.71
C MET A 173 -3.54 6.87 1.60
N THR A 174 -3.73 6.89 2.91
CA THR A 174 -2.68 6.58 3.91
C THR A 174 -3.16 5.54 4.91
N SER A 175 -4.02 5.90 5.87
CA SER A 175 -4.63 4.95 6.80
C SER A 175 -5.49 3.92 6.09
N SER A 176 -6.27 4.32 5.09
CA SER A 176 -7.10 3.39 4.31
C SER A 176 -6.25 2.33 3.62
N PHE A 177 -5.13 2.73 3.02
CA PHE A 177 -4.19 1.80 2.37
C PHE A 177 -3.68 0.75 3.35
N SER A 178 -3.04 1.18 4.44
CA SER A 178 -2.39 0.27 5.36
C SER A 178 -3.39 -0.62 6.10
N CYS A 179 -4.57 -0.09 6.44
CA CYS A 179 -5.62 -0.88 7.10
C CYS A 179 -6.30 -1.87 6.15
N MET A 180 -6.49 -1.55 4.86
CA MET A 180 -6.98 -2.51 3.87
C MET A 180 -5.97 -3.65 3.64
N LEU A 181 -4.68 -3.33 3.54
CA LEU A 181 -3.63 -4.34 3.43
C LEU A 181 -3.64 -5.27 4.65
N LEU A 182 -3.60 -4.69 5.85
CA LEU A 182 -3.63 -5.44 7.10
C LEU A 182 -4.87 -6.32 7.21
N ALA A 183 -6.04 -5.77 6.87
CA ALA A 183 -7.31 -6.50 6.91
C ALA A 183 -7.30 -7.73 6.00
N ALA A 184 -6.75 -7.62 4.79
CA ALA A 184 -6.62 -8.76 3.88
C ALA A 184 -5.68 -9.84 4.45
N LEU A 185 -4.53 -9.45 4.99
CA LEU A 185 -3.59 -10.39 5.62
C LEU A 185 -4.24 -11.15 6.77
N LEU A 186 -4.95 -10.44 7.65
CA LEU A 186 -5.61 -11.04 8.82
C LEU A 186 -6.84 -11.88 8.44
N PHE A 187 -7.62 -11.44 7.46
CA PHE A 187 -8.83 -12.13 7.01
C PHE A 187 -8.49 -13.53 6.50
N PHE A 188 -7.51 -13.63 5.62
CA PHE A 188 -7.12 -14.90 5.02
C PHE A 188 -6.26 -15.79 5.94
N ASP A 189 -5.64 -15.21 6.98
CA ASP A 189 -4.90 -15.96 8.00
C ASP A 189 -5.65 -16.02 9.36
N ILE A 190 -6.97 -15.94 9.34
CA ILE A 190 -7.83 -15.84 10.52
C ILE A 190 -7.59 -16.98 11.53
N LYS A 191 -7.24 -18.17 11.06
CA LYS A 191 -6.92 -19.32 11.93
C LYS A 191 -5.73 -19.07 12.86
N HIS A 192 -4.85 -18.13 12.48
CA HIS A 192 -3.68 -17.77 13.25
C HIS A 192 -3.80 -16.37 13.88
N ILE A 193 -5.01 -15.84 14.05
CA ILE A 193 -5.28 -14.48 14.54
C ILE A 193 -4.57 -14.18 15.88
N ASN A 194 -4.47 -15.15 16.78
CA ASN A 194 -3.75 -14.99 18.05
C ASN A 194 -2.23 -14.83 17.87
N LYS A 195 -1.64 -15.47 16.85
CA LYS A 195 -0.24 -15.28 16.48
C LYS A 195 -0.05 -13.90 15.86
N SER A 196 -0.95 -13.51 15.00
CA SER A 196 -0.94 -12.20 14.33
C SER A 196 -1.03 -11.03 15.32
N LYS A 197 -1.62 -11.22 16.51
CA LYS A 197 -1.61 -10.21 17.58
C LYS A 197 -0.20 -9.73 17.93
N LYS A 198 0.79 -10.65 17.95
CA LYS A 198 2.19 -10.29 18.21
C LYS A 198 2.76 -9.43 17.07
N TYR A 199 2.41 -9.76 15.84
CA TYR A 199 2.82 -8.99 14.66
C TYR A 199 2.25 -7.57 14.71
N ILE A 200 0.93 -7.45 15.01
CA ILE A 200 0.27 -6.15 15.14
C ILE A 200 0.90 -5.31 16.24
N SER A 201 1.10 -5.89 17.43
CA SER A 201 1.76 -5.17 18.53
C SER A 201 3.16 -4.68 18.14
N SER A 202 3.93 -5.50 17.45
CA SER A 202 5.28 -5.14 16.99
C SER A 202 5.24 -3.99 15.98
N ILE A 203 4.45 -4.11 14.89
CA ILE A 203 4.39 -3.05 13.86
C ILE A 203 3.79 -1.75 14.41
N ALA A 204 2.80 -1.83 15.31
CA ALA A 204 2.21 -0.64 15.92
C ALA A 204 3.20 0.09 16.83
N THR A 205 3.95 -0.64 17.65
CA THR A 205 4.99 -0.05 18.50
C THR A 205 6.07 0.62 17.66
N GLN A 206 6.58 -0.06 16.63
CA GLN A 206 7.60 0.50 15.73
C GLN A 206 7.05 1.69 14.94
N GLY A 207 5.81 1.58 14.43
CA GLY A 207 5.16 2.68 13.72
C GLY A 207 5.04 3.93 14.59
N SER A 208 4.61 3.79 15.85
CA SER A 208 4.56 4.91 16.81
C SER A 208 5.95 5.51 17.03
N GLU A 209 6.97 4.69 17.27
CA GLU A 209 8.35 5.16 17.45
C GLU A 209 8.87 5.95 16.26
N ILE A 210 8.61 5.47 15.04
CA ILE A 210 9.01 6.13 13.79
C ILE A 210 8.30 7.48 13.64
N LEU A 211 7.00 7.53 13.93
CA LEU A 211 6.20 8.75 13.78
C LEU A 211 6.51 9.79 14.87
N GLU A 212 6.91 9.36 16.06
CA GLU A 212 7.27 10.25 17.16
C GLU A 212 8.72 10.73 17.08
N ASN A 213 9.66 9.83 16.77
CA ASN A 213 11.10 10.06 16.93
C ASN A 213 11.92 9.82 15.64
N GLY A 214 11.36 9.17 14.60
CA GLY A 214 12.07 8.84 13.37
C GLY A 214 11.79 9.76 12.19
N TRP A 215 10.80 10.65 12.29
CA TRP A 215 10.38 11.51 11.18
C TRP A 215 11.46 12.49 10.72
N GLN A 216 12.36 12.90 11.61
CA GLN A 216 13.47 13.81 11.28
C GLN A 216 14.40 13.22 10.22
N TRP A 217 14.61 11.89 10.24
CA TRP A 217 15.39 11.21 9.22
C TRP A 217 14.73 11.37 7.83
N VAL A 218 13.42 11.29 7.75
CA VAL A 218 12.67 11.48 6.51
C VAL A 218 12.68 12.94 6.06
N GLN A 219 12.58 13.88 7.01
CA GLN A 219 12.68 15.31 6.72
C GLN A 219 14.03 15.66 6.11
N GLN A 220 15.14 15.12 6.63
CA GLN A 220 16.47 15.30 6.05
C GLN A 220 16.54 14.86 4.58
N LEU A 221 15.83 13.78 4.21
CA LEU A 221 15.76 13.34 2.81
C LEU A 221 14.97 14.30 1.92
N ALA A 222 13.91 14.90 2.43
CA ALA A 222 13.15 15.92 1.71
C ALA A 222 13.94 17.24 1.56
N GLU A 223 14.78 17.60 2.54
CA GLU A 223 15.69 18.75 2.49
C GLU A 223 16.79 18.63 1.43
N LEU A 224 17.01 17.45 0.86
CA LEU A 224 17.84 17.26 -0.32
C LEU A 224 17.23 17.88 -1.58
N HIS A 225 15.94 18.24 -1.55
CA HIS A 225 15.16 18.76 -2.68
C HIS A 225 15.31 17.92 -3.96
N PRO A 226 15.05 16.60 -3.91
CA PRO A 226 15.20 15.75 -5.07
C PRO A 226 14.21 16.16 -6.17
N ASP A 227 14.64 16.12 -7.43
CA ASP A 227 13.74 16.26 -8.58
C ASP A 227 13.17 14.90 -9.02
N ARG A 228 13.79 13.81 -8.57
CA ARG A 228 13.40 12.42 -8.84
C ARG A 228 13.60 11.55 -7.62
N ILE A 229 12.67 10.60 -7.45
CA ILE A 229 12.78 9.56 -6.43
C ILE A 229 12.63 8.19 -7.10
N VAL A 230 13.55 7.29 -6.79
CA VAL A 230 13.52 5.90 -7.24
C VAL A 230 13.28 4.99 -6.04
N TYR A 231 12.18 4.26 -6.03
CA TYR A 231 11.90 3.26 -5.00
C TYR A 231 12.32 1.88 -5.49
N LEU A 232 13.27 1.26 -4.80
CA LEU A 232 13.77 -0.07 -5.11
C LEU A 232 13.44 -1.06 -4.00
N GLY A 233 13.04 -2.26 -4.39
CA GLY A 233 12.77 -3.35 -3.46
C GLY A 233 12.72 -4.69 -4.17
N ALA A 234 12.52 -5.76 -3.43
CA ALA A 234 12.30 -7.10 -3.96
C ALA A 234 11.01 -7.70 -3.37
N GLY A 235 10.37 -8.61 -4.10
CA GLY A 235 9.12 -9.23 -3.64
C GLY A 235 8.04 -8.19 -3.34
N CYS A 236 7.40 -8.27 -2.18
CA CYS A 236 6.36 -7.32 -1.78
C CYS A 236 6.86 -5.87 -1.65
N PHE A 237 8.15 -5.66 -1.38
CA PHE A 237 8.73 -4.31 -1.32
C PHE A 237 8.88 -3.67 -2.70
N SER A 238 9.06 -4.46 -3.77
CA SER A 238 8.96 -3.93 -5.14
C SER A 238 7.53 -3.45 -5.43
N GLU A 239 6.53 -4.18 -4.95
CA GLU A 239 5.13 -3.78 -5.10
C GLU A 239 4.76 -2.58 -4.21
N LEU A 240 5.30 -2.53 -2.98
CA LEU A 240 5.20 -1.34 -2.13
C LEU A 240 5.79 -0.10 -2.82
N GLY A 241 6.88 -0.25 -3.57
CA GLY A 241 7.48 0.84 -4.34
C GLY A 241 6.50 1.52 -5.31
N LYS A 242 5.51 0.79 -5.88
CA LYS A 242 4.43 1.39 -6.69
C LYS A 242 3.62 2.38 -5.87
N GLU A 243 3.22 1.96 -4.68
CA GLU A 243 2.41 2.76 -3.77
C GLU A 243 3.17 4.00 -3.31
N LEU A 244 4.44 3.85 -2.89
CA LEU A 244 5.26 4.99 -2.44
C LEU A 244 5.53 5.98 -3.59
N SER A 245 5.76 5.47 -4.79
CA SER A 245 5.90 6.29 -5.99
C SER A 245 4.61 7.09 -6.27
N LEU A 246 3.45 6.45 -6.18
CA LEU A 246 2.16 7.12 -6.35
C LEU A 246 1.95 8.20 -5.26
N LYS A 247 2.23 7.89 -3.98
CA LYS A 247 2.09 8.87 -2.89
C LYS A 247 2.91 10.13 -3.13
N ASN A 248 4.17 9.97 -3.53
CA ASN A 248 5.00 11.13 -3.83
C ASN A 248 4.47 11.93 -5.03
N MET A 249 4.06 11.25 -6.11
CA MET A 249 3.50 11.94 -7.29
C MET A 249 2.21 12.68 -6.96
N GLU A 250 1.29 12.06 -6.22
CA GLU A 250 0.03 12.68 -5.80
C GLU A 250 0.28 13.94 -4.96
N LEU A 251 1.06 13.81 -3.89
CA LEU A 251 1.28 14.88 -2.92
C LEU A 251 2.10 16.04 -3.51
N THR A 252 3.00 15.77 -4.44
CA THR A 252 3.79 16.79 -5.12
C THR A 252 3.14 17.30 -6.42
N ASN A 253 1.94 16.80 -6.76
CA ASN A 253 1.28 17.11 -8.03
C ASN A 253 2.19 16.86 -9.25
N GLY A 254 2.98 15.78 -9.21
CA GLY A 254 3.91 15.38 -10.26
C GLY A 254 5.15 16.27 -10.42
N LYS A 255 5.37 17.27 -9.57
CA LYS A 255 6.55 18.14 -9.63
C LYS A 255 7.85 17.40 -9.30
N ILE A 256 7.77 16.37 -8.45
CA ILE A 256 8.88 15.45 -8.18
C ILE A 256 8.51 14.11 -8.83
N VAL A 257 9.24 13.75 -9.87
CA VAL A 257 9.01 12.48 -10.58
C VAL A 257 9.39 11.31 -9.70
N SER A 258 8.54 10.30 -9.59
CA SER A 258 8.88 9.08 -8.87
C SER A 258 8.58 7.83 -9.69
N VAL A 259 9.48 6.87 -9.57
CA VAL A 259 9.38 5.57 -10.23
C VAL A 259 9.73 4.46 -9.25
N LYS A 260 9.29 3.25 -9.56
CA LYS A 260 9.67 2.06 -8.82
C LYS A 260 10.33 1.04 -9.75
N GLU A 261 11.22 0.22 -9.20
CA GLU A 261 11.70 -0.95 -9.90
C GLU A 261 12.14 -2.04 -8.91
N SER A 262 12.29 -3.26 -9.40
CA SER A 262 12.92 -4.32 -8.64
C SER A 262 14.44 -4.12 -8.60
N VAL A 263 15.09 -4.64 -7.54
CA VAL A 263 16.55 -4.48 -7.35
C VAL A 263 17.39 -5.02 -8.51
N LEU A 264 16.90 -6.06 -9.21
CA LEU A 264 17.58 -6.60 -10.39
C LEU A 264 17.13 -5.90 -11.67
N GLY A 265 15.84 -5.64 -11.82
CA GLY A 265 15.26 -5.01 -13.03
C GLY A 265 15.80 -3.61 -13.28
N PHE A 266 16.18 -2.88 -12.24
CA PHE A 266 16.68 -1.51 -12.34
C PHE A 266 17.90 -1.37 -13.28
N ARG A 267 18.75 -2.40 -13.34
CA ARG A 267 19.93 -2.44 -14.23
C ARG A 267 19.57 -2.56 -15.72
N HIS A 268 18.36 -2.99 -16.03
CA HIS A 268 17.93 -3.30 -17.41
C HIS A 268 17.28 -2.11 -18.13
N GLY A 269 17.81 -0.91 -17.90
CA GLY A 269 17.37 0.33 -18.54
C GLY A 269 16.86 1.39 -17.58
N PRO A 270 15.98 1.12 -16.60
CA PRO A 270 15.43 2.13 -15.70
C PRO A 270 16.46 2.96 -14.95
N LYS A 271 17.67 2.44 -14.71
CA LYS A 271 18.79 3.15 -14.06
C LYS A 271 19.19 4.45 -14.79
N THR A 272 18.82 4.61 -16.07
CA THR A 272 19.07 5.86 -16.84
C THR A 272 18.33 7.08 -16.29
N ILE A 273 17.35 6.89 -15.38
CA ILE A 273 16.65 7.99 -14.70
C ILE A 273 17.52 8.74 -13.69
N VAL A 274 18.59 8.12 -13.21
CA VAL A 274 19.45 8.68 -12.16
C VAL A 274 20.23 9.88 -12.68
N ASN A 275 20.10 10.99 -11.96
CA ASN A 275 20.89 12.21 -12.12
C ASN A 275 21.45 12.66 -10.77
N ASP A 276 22.15 13.79 -10.71
CA ASP A 276 22.76 14.31 -9.49
C ASP A 276 21.75 14.68 -8.38
N ASN A 277 20.50 14.95 -8.74
CA ASN A 277 19.42 15.29 -7.80
C ASN A 277 18.44 14.11 -7.54
N THR A 278 18.84 12.88 -7.87
CA THR A 278 18.03 11.70 -7.62
C THR A 278 18.21 11.21 -6.17
N LEU A 279 17.09 11.00 -5.48
CA LEU A 279 17.03 10.23 -4.24
C LEU A 279 16.62 8.79 -4.56
N ILE A 280 17.44 7.82 -4.18
CA ILE A 280 17.12 6.40 -4.31
C ILE A 280 16.76 5.88 -2.93
N MET A 281 15.52 5.37 -2.80
CA MET A 281 14.99 4.73 -1.60
C MET A 281 15.04 3.22 -1.78
N LEU A 282 16.00 2.55 -1.15
CA LEU A 282 16.18 1.10 -1.23
C LEU A 282 15.58 0.42 0.00
N MET A 283 14.69 -0.52 -0.21
CA MET A 283 14.03 -1.30 0.83
C MET A 283 14.71 -2.65 0.99
N GLY A 284 15.32 -2.88 2.16
CA GLY A 284 15.99 -4.13 2.55
C GLY A 284 15.00 -5.27 2.80
N SER A 285 15.43 -6.49 2.55
CA SER A 285 14.63 -7.72 2.71
C SER A 285 15.03 -8.48 3.96
N SER A 286 14.06 -9.05 4.67
CA SER A 286 14.33 -9.98 5.78
C SER A 286 14.83 -11.36 5.32
N ARG A 287 14.69 -11.67 4.03
CA ARG A 287 15.09 -12.96 3.44
C ARG A 287 16.58 -12.95 3.08
N PRO A 288 17.40 -13.80 3.69
CA PRO A 288 18.86 -13.77 3.46
C PRO A 288 19.28 -13.85 1.99
N TYR A 289 18.64 -14.73 1.21
CA TYR A 289 18.95 -14.87 -0.22
C TYR A 289 18.59 -13.61 -1.02
N THR A 290 17.42 -13.04 -0.78
CA THR A 290 16.97 -11.81 -1.44
C THR A 290 17.86 -10.63 -1.07
N ASN A 291 18.30 -10.57 0.19
CA ASN A 291 19.13 -9.47 0.68
C ASN A 291 20.54 -9.46 0.06
N LEU A 292 21.03 -10.57 -0.50
CA LEU A 292 22.28 -10.57 -1.29
C LEU A 292 22.18 -9.60 -2.48
N TYR A 293 21.05 -9.63 -3.20
CA TYR A 293 20.81 -8.73 -4.34
C TYR A 293 20.56 -7.28 -3.92
N VAL A 294 20.00 -7.06 -2.72
CA VAL A 294 19.86 -5.72 -2.13
C VAL A 294 21.24 -5.12 -1.84
N ARG A 295 22.16 -5.91 -1.26
CA ARG A 295 23.55 -5.51 -1.00
C ARG A 295 24.31 -5.19 -2.30
N ASP A 296 24.13 -6.03 -3.32
CA ASP A 296 24.80 -5.85 -4.60
C ASP A 296 24.39 -4.53 -5.28
N ILE A 297 23.09 -4.22 -5.29
CA ILE A 297 22.62 -2.96 -5.89
C ILE A 297 22.99 -1.75 -5.04
N ALA A 298 22.98 -1.87 -3.70
CA ALA A 298 23.42 -0.81 -2.80
C ALA A 298 24.88 -0.43 -3.06
N LYS A 299 25.76 -1.44 -3.09
CA LYS A 299 27.19 -1.24 -3.38
C LYS A 299 27.42 -0.59 -4.75
N GLU A 300 26.69 -1.05 -5.77
CA GLU A 300 26.79 -0.48 -7.12
C GLU A 300 26.38 0.99 -7.12
N LEU A 301 25.18 1.30 -6.64
CA LEU A 301 24.65 2.66 -6.62
C LEU A 301 25.47 3.62 -5.74
N PHE A 302 26.00 3.14 -4.63
CA PHE A 302 26.87 3.96 -3.77
C PHE A 302 28.22 4.27 -4.44
N SER A 303 28.72 3.37 -5.31
CA SER A 303 29.98 3.53 -6.04
C SER A 303 29.84 4.22 -7.39
N ASP A 304 28.62 4.40 -7.89
CA ASP A 304 28.37 5.09 -9.15
C ASP A 304 28.79 6.57 -9.06
N PRO A 305 29.35 7.13 -10.13
CA PRO A 305 29.69 8.55 -10.17
C PRO A 305 28.42 9.41 -10.17
N GLY A 306 28.51 10.62 -9.58
CA GLY A 306 27.41 11.58 -9.50
C GLY A 306 27.11 11.99 -8.06
N ALA A 307 26.18 12.91 -7.90
CA ALA A 307 25.80 13.46 -6.60
C ALA A 307 24.47 12.87 -6.04
N HIS A 308 23.86 11.90 -6.74
CA HIS A 308 22.65 11.22 -6.27
C HIS A 308 22.83 10.64 -4.86
N LYS A 309 21.73 10.47 -4.14
CA LYS A 309 21.75 9.96 -2.78
C LYS A 309 21.03 8.63 -2.68
N LEU A 310 21.67 7.69 -1.97
CA LEU A 310 21.10 6.39 -1.64
C LEU A 310 20.69 6.39 -0.16
N ALA A 311 19.38 6.23 0.08
CA ALA A 311 18.80 6.03 1.39
C ALA A 311 18.28 4.59 1.50
N VAL A 312 18.62 3.90 2.59
CA VAL A 312 18.23 2.51 2.83
C VAL A 312 17.31 2.44 4.04
N ILE A 313 16.16 1.80 3.87
CA ILE A 313 15.31 1.34 4.96
C ILE A 313 15.48 -0.17 5.05
N ASP A 314 16.00 -0.67 6.18
CA ASP A 314 16.31 -2.07 6.35
C ASP A 314 15.54 -2.67 7.53
N CYS A 315 15.35 -4.00 7.53
CA CYS A 315 14.67 -4.74 8.59
C CYS A 315 15.57 -5.78 9.27
N VAL A 316 16.85 -5.76 8.94
CA VAL A 316 17.89 -6.58 9.56
C VAL A 316 19.16 -5.75 9.75
N GLU A 317 19.95 -6.09 10.76
CA GLU A 317 21.28 -5.50 10.92
C GLU A 317 22.19 -5.98 9.78
N ASP A 318 22.76 -5.02 9.03
CA ASP A 318 23.55 -5.32 7.85
C ASP A 318 24.71 -4.32 7.67
N ALA A 319 25.93 -4.73 8.09
CA ALA A 319 27.12 -3.88 8.01
C ALA A 319 27.51 -3.51 6.55
N GLN A 320 27.09 -4.28 5.56
CA GLN A 320 27.37 -3.94 4.15
C GLN A 320 26.45 -2.81 3.67
N LEU A 321 25.21 -2.76 4.16
CA LEU A 321 24.30 -1.66 3.87
C LEU A 321 24.69 -0.40 4.62
N ASP A 322 25.27 -0.51 5.84
CA ASP A 322 25.85 0.64 6.53
C ASP A 322 26.95 1.33 5.73
N THR A 323 27.85 0.55 5.16
CA THR A 323 29.00 1.08 4.41
C THR A 323 28.66 1.51 2.98
N ASN A 324 27.54 1.07 2.43
CA ASN A 324 27.12 1.31 1.05
C ASN A 324 25.80 2.09 0.99
N SER A 325 25.62 3.08 1.85
CA SER A 325 24.47 4.01 1.81
C SER A 325 24.89 5.40 2.30
N HIS A 326 24.19 6.45 1.85
CA HIS A 326 24.35 7.81 2.35
C HIS A 326 23.50 8.06 3.60
N TYR A 327 22.35 7.43 3.64
CA TYR A 327 21.40 7.48 4.74
C TYR A 327 20.87 6.07 5.01
N ARG A 328 20.80 5.65 6.24
CA ARG A 328 20.21 4.37 6.63
C ARG A 328 19.36 4.49 7.88
N THR A 329 18.27 3.77 7.89
CA THR A 329 17.46 3.51 9.07
C THR A 329 17.08 2.04 9.10
N THR A 330 16.89 1.49 10.30
CA THR A 330 16.56 0.07 10.50
C THR A 330 15.30 -0.04 11.34
N VAL A 331 14.37 -0.88 10.88
CA VAL A 331 13.22 -1.33 11.66
C VAL A 331 13.46 -2.76 12.16
N GLN A 332 12.76 -3.17 13.18
CA GLN A 332 12.90 -4.53 13.70
C GLN A 332 12.06 -5.50 12.87
N GLY A 333 12.67 -6.15 11.88
CA GLY A 333 12.01 -7.19 11.07
C GLY A 333 11.70 -8.44 11.89
N GLY A 334 12.70 -8.96 12.61
CA GLY A 334 12.56 -10.13 13.46
C GLY A 334 11.89 -11.30 12.74
N GLU A 335 10.82 -11.84 13.33
CA GLU A 335 10.02 -12.92 12.77
C GLU A 335 8.82 -12.43 11.95
N LEU A 336 8.71 -11.13 11.67
CA LEU A 336 7.59 -10.56 10.91
C LEU A 336 7.63 -11.01 9.45
N PRO A 337 6.51 -11.47 8.88
CA PRO A 337 6.41 -11.61 7.43
C PRO A 337 6.58 -10.25 6.75
N GLU A 338 7.26 -10.22 5.59
CA GLU A 338 7.57 -8.96 4.88
C GLU A 338 6.35 -8.10 4.56
N ALA A 339 5.17 -8.71 4.33
CA ALA A 339 3.93 -7.96 4.11
C ALA A 339 3.49 -7.13 5.34
N TYR A 340 3.87 -7.53 6.57
CA TYR A 340 3.67 -6.73 7.77
C TYR A 340 4.75 -5.65 7.91
N ILE A 341 5.99 -5.95 7.54
CA ILE A 341 7.08 -4.96 7.49
C ILE A 341 6.75 -3.87 6.46
N ALA A 342 6.08 -4.21 5.36
CA ALA A 342 5.64 -3.27 4.34
C ALA A 342 4.74 -2.15 4.90
N LEU A 343 3.93 -2.43 5.94
CA LEU A 343 3.13 -1.41 6.63
C LEU A 343 4.02 -0.37 7.32
N VAL A 344 5.10 -0.83 7.95
CA VAL A 344 6.06 0.06 8.63
C VAL A 344 6.88 0.85 7.61
N TYR A 345 7.34 0.20 6.53
CA TYR A 345 8.06 0.89 5.46
C TYR A 345 7.21 1.94 4.74
N ALA A 346 5.89 1.70 4.64
CA ALA A 346 4.97 2.64 4.04
C ALA A 346 4.96 4.01 4.74
N LEU A 347 5.14 4.05 6.07
CA LEU A 347 5.19 5.29 6.82
C LEU A 347 6.31 6.23 6.33
N TYR A 348 7.49 5.67 6.01
CA TYR A 348 8.62 6.45 5.51
C TYR A 348 8.30 7.12 4.15
N GLY A 349 7.71 6.37 3.23
CA GLY A 349 7.36 6.91 1.91
C GLY A 349 6.21 7.91 1.96
N GLN A 350 5.23 7.70 2.83
CA GLN A 350 4.11 8.62 3.05
C GLN A 350 4.60 9.94 3.69
N MET A 351 5.45 9.86 4.72
CA MET A 351 6.09 11.05 5.31
C MET A 351 6.98 11.78 4.30
N LEU A 352 7.74 11.04 3.47
CA LEU A 352 8.58 11.66 2.44
C LEU A 352 7.73 12.42 1.41
N GLY A 353 6.62 11.85 0.97
CA GLY A 353 5.66 12.54 0.09
C GLY A 353 5.08 13.80 0.72
N LEU A 354 4.71 13.73 2.01
CA LEU A 354 4.21 14.88 2.78
C LEU A 354 5.26 15.99 2.86
N PHE A 355 6.49 15.68 3.30
CA PHE A 355 7.55 16.67 3.45
C PHE A 355 8.00 17.26 2.10
N ASN A 356 8.10 16.44 1.08
CA ASN A 356 8.38 16.92 -0.29
C ASN A 356 7.30 17.89 -0.77
N SER A 357 6.01 17.57 -0.53
CA SER A 357 4.90 18.46 -0.87
C SER A 357 5.02 19.83 -0.20
N ILE A 358 5.30 19.83 1.10
CA ILE A 358 5.51 21.06 1.88
C ILE A 358 6.76 21.82 1.37
N ALA A 359 7.87 21.13 1.15
CA ALA A 359 9.14 21.72 0.72
C ALA A 359 9.05 22.44 -0.63
N ILE A 360 8.21 21.96 -1.54
CA ILE A 360 7.98 22.61 -2.85
C ILE A 360 6.82 23.62 -2.85
N GLY A 361 6.28 23.94 -1.66
CA GLY A 361 5.17 24.90 -1.50
C GLY A 361 3.84 24.39 -2.06
N ASN A 362 3.61 23.07 -2.07
CA ASN A 362 2.31 22.49 -2.43
C ASN A 362 1.46 22.25 -1.18
N THR A 363 0.17 21.93 -1.36
CA THR A 363 -0.79 21.67 -0.27
C THR A 363 -1.16 20.18 -0.26
N PRO A 364 -0.63 19.37 0.68
CA PRO A 364 -0.83 17.92 0.70
C PRO A 364 -2.29 17.46 0.69
N ASP A 365 -3.18 18.18 1.39
CA ASP A 365 -4.60 17.82 1.49
C ASP A 365 -5.38 18.09 0.19
N ASN A 366 -4.89 19.02 -0.63
CA ASN A 366 -5.44 19.36 -1.95
C ASN A 366 -4.32 19.70 -2.93
N PRO A 367 -3.53 18.70 -3.36
CA PRO A 367 -2.32 18.93 -4.16
C PRO A 367 -2.61 19.45 -5.57
N ASN A 368 -3.82 19.25 -6.08
CA ASN A 368 -4.25 19.70 -7.40
C ASN A 368 -5.49 20.60 -7.31
N PRO A 369 -5.34 21.88 -6.92
CA PRO A 369 -6.47 22.80 -6.77
C PRO A 369 -7.20 23.10 -8.09
N ALA A 370 -6.58 22.85 -9.24
CA ALA A 370 -7.22 22.97 -10.55
C ALA A 370 -8.25 21.85 -10.84
N GLY A 371 -8.28 20.79 -10.01
CA GLY A 371 -9.27 19.73 -10.09
C GLY A 371 -9.11 18.76 -11.27
N ILE A 372 -7.93 18.74 -11.93
CA ILE A 372 -7.61 17.79 -13.00
C ILE A 372 -7.63 16.36 -12.47
N VAL A 373 -7.13 16.17 -11.27
CA VAL A 373 -7.22 14.91 -10.53
C VAL A 373 -8.04 15.16 -9.27
N SER A 374 -8.95 14.26 -8.95
CA SER A 374 -9.82 14.36 -7.78
C SER A 374 -9.69 13.13 -6.87
N ARG A 375 -9.95 13.34 -5.56
CA ARG A 375 -9.88 12.29 -4.52
C ARG A 375 -10.73 11.04 -4.88
N VAL A 376 -11.83 11.21 -5.58
CA VAL A 376 -12.67 10.14 -6.12
C VAL A 376 -12.81 10.36 -7.61
N VAL A 377 -12.42 9.39 -8.41
CA VAL A 377 -12.53 9.46 -9.88
C VAL A 377 -14.00 9.65 -10.29
N LYS A 378 -14.23 10.56 -11.23
CA LYS A 378 -15.56 10.88 -11.77
C LYS A 378 -15.50 10.90 -13.30
N GLY A 379 -16.67 10.70 -13.93
CA GLY A 379 -16.82 10.88 -15.39
C GLY A 379 -16.35 9.71 -16.24
N VAL A 380 -16.00 8.57 -15.63
CA VAL A 380 -15.70 7.35 -16.40
C VAL A 380 -17.01 6.67 -16.80
N THR A 381 -17.12 6.38 -18.09
CA THR A 381 -18.25 5.60 -18.64
C THR A 381 -17.85 4.13 -18.69
N ILE A 382 -18.59 3.28 -17.99
CA ILE A 382 -18.43 1.83 -18.05
C ILE A 382 -19.27 1.30 -19.19
N HIS A 383 -18.63 0.68 -20.18
CA HIS A 383 -19.30 0.00 -21.29
C HIS A 383 -19.64 -1.43 -20.92
N LYS A 384 -20.68 -1.98 -21.51
CA LYS A 384 -21.01 -3.41 -21.35
C LYS A 384 -20.14 -4.23 -22.30
N PRO A 385 -19.46 -5.29 -21.82
CA PRO A 385 -18.69 -6.19 -22.67
C PRO A 385 -19.58 -7.05 -23.56
#